data_151d7dec0aafbeab9be0704058e4ddbe
#
_entry.id   151d7dec0aafbeab9be0704058e4ddbe
#
_cell.length_a   1.000
_cell.length_b   1.000
_cell.length_c   1.000
_cell.angle_alpha   90.00
_cell.angle_beta   90.00
_cell.angle_gamma   90.00
#
_symmetry.space_group_name_H-M   'P 1'
#
loop_
_entity.id
_entity.type
_entity.pdbx_description
1 polymer ?
#
loop_
_entity_poly.entity_id
_entity_poly.type
_entity_poly.pdbx_seq_one_letter_code
_entity_poly.pdbx_strand_id
1 'polypeptide(L)'
;MSAPRRRPSAAGRAALALYAGEPAAVRAHVHVRWWSAPFEPVAAALPKSGRILEIGCGHGLFAAYAALSEPGRMVTGVDIDAGKVRHAHAAARRSTARLTFAVDESGAVPAGPWAAVAFVDMLYLLPAADQRRLLTDAAAALAPGGRLVIKEMGTHPHWKVRWNTWQETVSVKVLRITAGTSFDFVAPPVMAAWLNELGLTTTTQRLDRGRMHPHHLLTACRPA
;
A
#
# COMPACT_ATOMS: atom_id res chain seq x y z
N MET A 1 16.44 23.62 2.67
CA MET A 1 16.46 23.13 4.08
C MET A 1 15.77 21.77 4.10
N SER A 2 16.52 20.67 4.28
CA SER A 2 15.95 19.33 4.43
C SER A 2 15.18 19.26 5.74
N ALA A 3 13.90 18.85 5.68
CA ALA A 3 13.14 18.58 6.87
C ALA A 3 13.86 17.48 7.71
N PRO A 4 13.89 17.60 9.04
CA PRO A 4 14.57 16.64 9.88
C PRO A 4 13.96 15.25 9.65
N ARG A 5 14.81 14.25 9.33
CA ARG A 5 14.41 12.86 9.24
C ARG A 5 13.82 12.46 10.59
N ARG A 6 12.50 12.38 10.70
CA ARG A 6 11.84 11.92 11.92
C ARG A 6 12.29 10.48 12.18
N ARG A 7 12.77 10.19 13.39
CA ARG A 7 13.08 8.83 13.81
C ARG A 7 11.80 7.98 13.71
N PRO A 8 11.88 6.70 13.26
CA PRO A 8 10.72 5.84 13.24
C PRO A 8 10.05 5.76 14.61
N SER A 9 8.72 5.70 14.65
CA SER A 9 7.96 5.40 15.86
C SER A 9 8.37 4.04 16.45
N ALA A 10 7.94 3.72 17.68
CA ALA A 10 8.21 2.41 18.28
C ALA A 10 7.71 1.27 17.38
N ALA A 11 6.48 1.36 16.85
CA ALA A 11 5.93 0.39 15.92
C ALA A 11 6.72 0.34 14.59
N GLY A 12 7.20 1.50 14.11
CA GLY A 12 8.04 1.56 12.90
C GLY A 12 9.38 0.85 13.08
N ARG A 13 10.04 1.04 14.23
CA ARG A 13 11.28 0.29 14.55
C ARG A 13 11.01 -1.20 14.68
N ALA A 14 9.91 -1.59 15.34
CA ALA A 14 9.51 -2.99 15.46
C ALA A 14 9.23 -3.61 14.08
N ALA A 15 8.51 -2.92 13.19
CA ALA A 15 8.26 -3.39 11.82
C ALA A 15 9.56 -3.61 11.04
N LEU A 16 10.50 -2.68 11.09
CA LEU A 16 11.81 -2.82 10.42
C LEU A 16 12.64 -3.98 11.02
N ALA A 17 12.57 -4.19 12.33
CA ALA A 17 13.30 -5.26 13.02
C ALA A 17 12.84 -6.67 12.59
N LEU A 18 11.60 -6.84 12.09
CA LEU A 18 11.11 -8.11 11.56
C LEU A 18 11.95 -8.63 10.37
N TYR A 19 12.64 -7.73 9.68
CA TYR A 19 13.47 -8.06 8.51
C TYR A 19 14.95 -8.26 8.85
N ALA A 20 15.35 -8.27 10.13
CA ALA A 20 16.75 -8.36 10.52
C ALA A 20 17.47 -9.64 9.99
N GLY A 21 16.74 -10.75 9.88
CA GLY A 21 17.25 -12.01 9.34
C GLY A 21 17.13 -12.19 7.83
N GLU A 22 16.64 -11.17 7.09
CA GLU A 22 16.47 -11.23 5.65
C GLU A 22 17.77 -10.85 4.91
N PRO A 23 17.93 -11.22 3.61
CA PRO A 23 19.07 -10.83 2.80
C PRO A 23 19.29 -9.32 2.80
N ALA A 24 20.55 -8.89 2.68
CA ALA A 24 20.94 -7.49 2.75
C ALA A 24 20.16 -6.59 1.76
N ALA A 25 19.90 -7.10 0.55
CA ALA A 25 19.11 -6.39 -0.46
C ALA A 25 17.67 -6.13 -0.01
N VAL A 26 17.01 -7.11 0.62
CA VAL A 26 15.65 -6.98 1.17
C VAL A 26 15.64 -5.98 2.32
N ARG A 27 16.61 -6.07 3.24
CA ARG A 27 16.76 -5.12 4.35
C ARG A 27 16.95 -3.69 3.84
N ALA A 28 17.85 -3.50 2.87
CA ALA A 28 18.06 -2.20 2.25
C ALA A 28 16.76 -1.66 1.62
N HIS A 29 16.05 -2.52 0.85
CA HIS A 29 14.78 -2.15 0.22
C HIS A 29 13.74 -1.69 1.26
N VAL A 30 13.50 -2.46 2.33
CA VAL A 30 12.49 -2.09 3.34
C VAL A 30 12.87 -0.81 4.09
N HIS A 31 14.17 -0.56 4.34
CA HIS A 31 14.63 0.70 4.93
C HIS A 31 14.41 1.89 3.98
N VAL A 32 14.73 1.74 2.69
CA VAL A 32 14.46 2.78 1.69
C VAL A 32 12.96 3.06 1.60
N ARG A 33 12.12 2.02 1.55
CA ARG A 33 10.65 2.16 1.55
C ARG A 33 10.13 2.89 2.78
N TRP A 34 10.65 2.57 3.95
CA TRP A 34 10.27 3.27 5.19
C TRP A 34 10.52 4.78 5.11
N TRP A 35 11.68 5.17 4.58
CA TRP A 35 12.04 6.58 4.49
C TRP A 35 11.37 7.32 3.32
N SER A 36 11.08 6.63 2.23
CA SER A 36 10.45 7.22 1.04
C SER A 36 8.92 7.35 1.17
N ALA A 37 8.25 6.43 1.85
CA ALA A 37 6.79 6.40 1.96
C ALA A 37 6.30 6.97 3.31
N PRO A 38 5.22 7.76 3.33
CA PRO A 38 4.63 8.31 4.55
C PRO A 38 3.69 7.29 5.24
N PHE A 39 4.23 6.16 5.73
CA PHE A 39 3.41 5.09 6.31
C PHE A 39 2.61 5.50 7.55
N GLU A 40 3.15 6.37 8.40
CA GLU A 40 2.47 6.80 9.64
C GLU A 40 1.10 7.45 9.36
N PRO A 41 0.97 8.51 8.52
CA PRO A 41 -0.34 9.08 8.21
C PRO A 41 -1.24 8.13 7.43
N VAL A 42 -0.70 7.22 6.60
CA VAL A 42 -1.51 6.20 5.91
C VAL A 42 -2.12 5.22 6.90
N ALA A 43 -1.33 4.70 7.84
CA ALA A 43 -1.83 3.81 8.88
C ALA A 43 -2.79 4.51 9.86
N ALA A 44 -2.62 5.83 10.11
CA ALA A 44 -3.56 6.61 10.90
C ALA A 44 -4.94 6.75 10.26
N ALA A 45 -5.04 6.64 8.92
CA ALA A 45 -6.31 6.64 8.21
C ALA A 45 -7.05 5.28 8.29
N LEU A 46 -6.38 4.20 8.68
CA LEU A 46 -7.01 2.90 8.88
C LEU A 46 -7.82 2.88 10.19
N PRO A 47 -8.90 2.05 10.29
CA PRO A 47 -9.59 1.81 11.56
C PRO A 47 -8.60 1.26 12.61
N LYS A 48 -8.86 1.51 13.90
CA LYS A 48 -8.03 1.01 15.00
C LYS A 48 -8.18 -0.49 15.24
N SER A 49 -9.23 -1.11 14.71
CA SER A 49 -9.52 -2.53 14.87
C SER A 49 -10.23 -3.10 13.65
N GLY A 50 -10.29 -4.43 13.57
CA GLY A 50 -10.97 -5.15 12.50
C GLY A 50 -10.02 -5.74 11.46
N ARG A 51 -10.62 -6.35 10.43
CA ARG A 51 -9.89 -6.98 9.33
C ARG A 51 -9.46 -5.94 8.32
N ILE A 52 -8.17 -5.84 8.09
CA ILE A 52 -7.55 -4.92 7.12
C ILE A 52 -6.91 -5.75 6.01
N LEU A 53 -7.16 -5.38 4.76
CA LEU A 53 -6.50 -5.97 3.59
C LEU A 53 -5.55 -4.93 2.99
N GLU A 54 -4.30 -5.34 2.69
CA GLU A 54 -3.39 -4.57 1.83
C GLU A 54 -3.23 -5.32 0.51
N ILE A 55 -3.55 -4.67 -0.61
CA ILE A 55 -3.35 -5.19 -1.96
C ILE A 55 -2.06 -4.61 -2.54
N GLY A 56 -1.21 -5.50 -3.10
CA GLY A 56 0.13 -5.13 -3.57
C GLY A 56 1.10 -4.92 -2.41
N CYS A 57 1.06 -5.79 -1.41
CA CYS A 57 1.83 -5.62 -0.16
C CYS A 57 3.35 -5.75 -0.33
N GLY A 58 3.83 -6.32 -1.43
CA GLY A 58 5.24 -6.56 -1.68
C GLY A 58 5.90 -7.37 -0.57
N HIS A 59 6.95 -6.81 0.04
CA HIS A 59 7.63 -7.42 1.19
C HIS A 59 6.83 -7.32 2.50
N GLY A 60 5.63 -6.73 2.52
CA GLY A 60 4.73 -6.67 3.67
C GLY A 60 5.09 -5.62 4.72
N LEU A 61 5.94 -4.64 4.41
CA LEU A 61 6.41 -3.65 5.40
C LEU A 61 5.28 -2.78 5.93
N PHE A 62 4.38 -2.28 5.07
CA PHE A 62 3.26 -1.46 5.53
C PHE A 62 2.25 -2.27 6.32
N ALA A 63 1.88 -3.48 5.85
CA ALA A 63 1.00 -4.40 6.60
C ALA A 63 1.56 -4.69 8.01
N ALA A 64 2.86 -4.99 8.11
CA ALA A 64 3.53 -5.23 9.39
C ALA A 64 3.46 -4.00 10.31
N TYR A 65 3.75 -2.82 9.77
CA TYR A 65 3.64 -1.57 10.51
C TYR A 65 2.20 -1.29 10.96
N ALA A 66 1.22 -1.46 10.07
CA ALA A 66 -0.20 -1.26 10.38
C ALA A 66 -0.69 -2.18 11.50
N ALA A 67 -0.28 -3.45 11.47
CA ALA A 67 -0.63 -4.43 12.52
C ALA A 67 0.04 -4.12 13.87
N LEU A 68 1.33 -3.72 13.85
CA LEU A 68 2.08 -3.40 15.08
C LEU A 68 1.69 -2.05 15.70
N SER A 69 1.16 -1.12 14.89
CA SER A 69 0.76 0.20 15.39
C SER A 69 -0.56 0.20 16.17
N GLU A 70 -1.43 -0.79 15.93
CA GLU A 70 -2.74 -0.92 16.59
C GLU A 70 -3.06 -2.41 16.84
N PRO A 71 -3.01 -2.90 18.07
CA PRO A 71 -3.22 -4.32 18.40
C PRO A 71 -4.60 -4.88 18.02
N GLY A 72 -5.59 -4.01 17.85
CA GLY A 72 -6.95 -4.39 17.42
C GLY A 72 -7.04 -4.80 15.94
N ARG A 73 -6.02 -4.55 15.12
CA ARG A 73 -6.02 -4.88 13.70
C ARG A 73 -5.62 -6.33 13.43
N MET A 74 -6.32 -6.93 12.48
CA MET A 74 -5.94 -8.19 11.83
C MET A 74 -5.60 -7.86 10.38
N VAL A 75 -4.30 -7.86 10.03
CA VAL A 75 -3.86 -7.39 8.72
C VAL A 75 -3.51 -8.56 7.83
N THR A 76 -4.10 -8.59 6.64
CA THR A 76 -3.78 -9.52 5.56
C THR A 76 -3.16 -8.73 4.41
N GLY A 77 -1.98 -9.13 3.95
CA GLY A 77 -1.36 -8.58 2.74
C GLY A 77 -1.40 -9.59 1.61
N VAL A 78 -1.73 -9.16 0.40
CA VAL A 78 -1.68 -9.98 -0.81
C VAL A 78 -0.80 -9.33 -1.86
N ASP A 79 -0.05 -10.14 -2.61
CA ASP A 79 0.78 -9.68 -3.74
C ASP A 79 0.89 -10.81 -4.76
N ILE A 80 1.08 -10.47 -6.03
CA ILE A 80 1.29 -11.43 -7.11
C ILE A 80 2.71 -12.01 -7.10
N ASP A 81 3.67 -11.34 -6.45
CA ASP A 81 5.08 -11.72 -6.41
C ASP A 81 5.36 -12.69 -5.25
N ALA A 82 5.35 -13.98 -5.56
CA ALA A 82 5.66 -15.03 -4.58
C ALA A 82 7.04 -14.86 -3.92
N GLY A 83 8.02 -14.25 -4.62
CA GLY A 83 9.34 -13.95 -4.07
C GLY A 83 9.28 -12.94 -2.92
N LYS A 84 8.55 -11.85 -3.11
CA LYS A 84 8.34 -10.82 -2.07
C LYS A 84 7.50 -11.35 -0.93
N VAL A 85 6.42 -12.10 -1.23
CA VAL A 85 5.54 -12.70 -0.21
C VAL A 85 6.28 -13.69 0.69
N ARG A 86 7.28 -14.43 0.19
CA ARG A 86 8.14 -15.27 1.05
C ARG A 86 8.84 -14.46 2.15
N HIS A 87 9.35 -13.27 1.83
CA HIS A 87 9.98 -12.39 2.81
C HIS A 87 8.94 -11.80 3.78
N ALA A 88 7.75 -11.48 3.28
CA ALA A 88 6.63 -11.05 4.11
C ALA A 88 6.21 -12.13 5.11
N HIS A 89 6.11 -13.39 4.68
CA HIS A 89 5.87 -14.53 5.57
C HIS A 89 6.97 -14.70 6.63
N ALA A 90 8.25 -14.53 6.24
CA ALA A 90 9.34 -14.61 7.19
C ALA A 90 9.26 -13.51 8.26
N ALA A 91 8.88 -12.29 7.87
CA ALA A 91 8.62 -11.19 8.80
C ALA A 91 7.42 -11.50 9.72
N ALA A 92 6.31 -12.03 9.18
CA ALA A 92 5.13 -12.39 9.96
C ALA A 92 5.44 -13.41 11.06
N ARG A 93 6.27 -14.43 10.77
CA ARG A 93 6.70 -15.43 11.77
C ARG A 93 7.48 -14.83 12.94
N ARG A 94 8.07 -13.66 12.79
CA ARG A 94 8.80 -12.93 13.86
C ARG A 94 7.91 -11.91 14.56
N SER A 95 6.67 -11.70 14.08
CA SER A 95 5.74 -10.72 14.61
C SER A 95 4.86 -11.31 15.69
N THR A 96 4.56 -10.52 16.71
CA THR A 96 3.51 -10.82 17.70
C THR A 96 2.14 -10.29 17.30
N ALA A 97 2.07 -9.47 16.25
CA ALA A 97 0.82 -8.93 15.73
C ALA A 97 0.07 -9.96 14.85
N ARG A 98 -1.24 -9.77 14.71
CA ARG A 98 -2.10 -10.59 13.84
C ARG A 98 -1.89 -10.17 12.38
N LEU A 99 -0.93 -10.83 11.74
CA LEU A 99 -0.42 -10.50 10.40
C LEU A 99 -0.31 -11.76 9.56
N THR A 100 -0.94 -11.75 8.39
CA THR A 100 -0.91 -12.85 7.42
C THR A 100 -0.59 -12.32 6.03
N PHE A 101 -0.02 -13.18 5.18
CA PHE A 101 0.27 -12.85 3.79
C PHE A 101 -0.18 -13.98 2.88
N ALA A 102 -0.49 -13.68 1.62
CA ALA A 102 -0.79 -14.67 0.60
C ALA A 102 -0.30 -14.21 -0.78
N VAL A 103 0.07 -15.17 -1.61
CA VAL A 103 0.25 -14.93 -3.04
C VAL A 103 -1.12 -14.99 -3.69
N ASP A 104 -1.47 -13.99 -4.48
CA ASP A 104 -2.69 -13.97 -5.27
C ASP A 104 -2.37 -13.52 -6.70
N GLU A 105 -2.13 -14.51 -7.57
CA GLU A 105 -1.80 -14.28 -8.98
C GLU A 105 -3.02 -13.83 -9.80
N SER A 106 -4.24 -13.95 -9.27
CA SER A 106 -5.46 -13.55 -9.96
C SER A 106 -5.60 -12.03 -10.07
N GLY A 107 -4.93 -11.29 -9.17
CA GLY A 107 -5.10 -9.84 -9.04
C GLY A 107 -6.51 -9.42 -8.64
N ALA A 108 -7.32 -10.35 -8.11
CA ALA A 108 -8.65 -10.09 -7.60
C ALA A 108 -8.59 -9.53 -6.17
N VAL A 109 -9.69 -8.97 -5.71
CA VAL A 109 -9.85 -8.57 -4.30
C VAL A 109 -10.35 -9.76 -3.50
N PRO A 110 -9.62 -10.24 -2.48
CA PRO A 110 -10.09 -11.28 -1.59
C PRO A 110 -11.43 -10.95 -0.95
N ALA A 111 -12.31 -11.95 -0.84
CA ALA A 111 -13.65 -11.78 -0.30
C ALA A 111 -13.65 -11.18 1.10
N GLY A 112 -14.54 -10.18 1.32
CA GLY A 112 -14.73 -9.50 2.60
C GLY A 112 -15.60 -10.29 3.60
N PRO A 113 -16.18 -9.60 4.56
CA PRO A 113 -16.16 -8.14 4.72
C PRO A 113 -14.84 -7.62 5.34
N TRP A 114 -14.33 -6.52 4.80
CA TRP A 114 -13.12 -5.85 5.28
C TRP A 114 -13.49 -4.52 5.98
N ALA A 115 -12.90 -4.26 7.14
CA ALA A 115 -13.02 -2.97 7.81
C ALA A 115 -12.24 -1.88 7.04
N ALA A 116 -11.14 -2.26 6.37
CA ALA A 116 -10.50 -1.41 5.38
C ALA A 116 -9.76 -2.24 4.33
N VAL A 117 -9.65 -1.66 3.12
CA VAL A 117 -8.74 -2.13 2.07
C VAL A 117 -7.75 -1.01 1.76
N ALA A 118 -6.46 -1.33 1.78
CA ALA A 118 -5.36 -0.39 1.56
C ALA A 118 -4.64 -0.67 0.25
N PHE A 119 -4.29 0.40 -0.48
CA PHE A 119 -3.43 0.41 -1.66
C PHE A 119 -2.30 1.39 -1.40
N VAL A 120 -1.05 0.92 -1.40
CA VAL A 120 0.11 1.76 -1.03
C VAL A 120 1.17 1.71 -2.11
N ASP A 121 1.18 2.71 -3.00
CA ASP A 121 2.08 2.84 -4.15
C ASP A 121 2.03 1.63 -5.09
N MET A 122 0.83 1.20 -5.48
CA MET A 122 0.70 0.06 -6.39
C MET A 122 -0.26 0.30 -7.57
N LEU A 123 -1.29 1.16 -7.42
CA LEU A 123 -2.31 1.32 -8.47
C LEU A 123 -1.71 1.86 -9.77
N TYR A 124 -0.77 2.81 -9.70
CA TYR A 124 -0.13 3.38 -10.90
C TYR A 124 0.62 2.35 -11.77
N LEU A 125 0.84 1.13 -11.26
CA LEU A 125 1.42 0.01 -12.02
C LEU A 125 0.42 -0.66 -12.96
N LEU A 126 -0.87 -0.32 -12.83
CA LEU A 126 -1.97 -0.89 -13.60
C LEU A 126 -2.53 0.14 -14.60
N PRO A 127 -3.06 -0.30 -15.75
CA PRO A 127 -3.87 0.56 -16.63
C PRO A 127 -5.06 1.16 -15.88
N ALA A 128 -5.49 2.38 -16.25
CA ALA A 128 -6.58 3.09 -15.56
C ALA A 128 -7.88 2.27 -15.46
N ALA A 129 -8.20 1.50 -16.50
CA ALA A 129 -9.37 0.61 -16.51
C ALA A 129 -9.28 -0.47 -15.40
N ASP A 130 -8.09 -1.06 -15.23
CA ASP A 130 -7.84 -2.07 -14.19
C ASP A 130 -7.82 -1.44 -12.79
N GLN A 131 -7.26 -0.23 -12.64
CA GLN A 131 -7.36 0.52 -11.40
C GLN A 131 -8.82 0.74 -10.99
N ARG A 132 -9.68 1.20 -11.93
CA ARG A 132 -11.09 1.42 -11.67
C ARG A 132 -11.81 0.13 -11.29
N ARG A 133 -11.56 -0.96 -12.02
CA ARG A 133 -12.13 -2.29 -11.71
C ARG A 133 -11.72 -2.73 -10.30
N LEU A 134 -10.43 -2.68 -9.98
CA LEU A 134 -9.90 -3.11 -8.68
C LEU A 134 -10.46 -2.27 -7.53
N LEU A 135 -10.62 -0.95 -7.71
CA LEU A 135 -11.25 -0.07 -6.73
C LEU A 135 -12.75 -0.37 -6.54
N THR A 136 -13.46 -0.74 -7.62
CA THR A 136 -14.86 -1.17 -7.56
C THR A 136 -15.00 -2.47 -6.77
N ASP A 137 -14.17 -3.46 -7.05
CA ASP A 137 -14.17 -4.74 -6.36
C ASP A 137 -13.81 -4.57 -4.87
N ALA A 138 -12.83 -3.71 -4.57
CA ALA A 138 -12.46 -3.38 -3.20
C ALA A 138 -13.57 -2.66 -2.43
N ALA A 139 -14.29 -1.74 -3.08
CA ALA A 139 -15.45 -1.06 -2.49
C ALA A 139 -16.58 -2.05 -2.16
N ALA A 140 -16.85 -3.02 -3.04
CA ALA A 140 -17.83 -4.07 -2.82
C ALA A 140 -17.47 -5.00 -1.65
N ALA A 141 -16.17 -5.24 -1.43
CA ALA A 141 -15.65 -6.10 -0.36
C ALA A 141 -15.59 -5.40 1.02
N LEU A 142 -15.89 -4.10 1.13
CA LEU A 142 -15.95 -3.39 2.41
C LEU A 142 -17.14 -3.83 3.27
N ALA A 143 -16.91 -3.91 4.57
CA ALA A 143 -17.99 -3.94 5.55
C ALA A 143 -18.79 -2.63 5.53
N PRO A 144 -20.06 -2.61 6.03
CA PRO A 144 -20.74 -1.36 6.36
C PRO A 144 -19.84 -0.49 7.26
N GLY A 145 -19.73 0.81 6.99
CA GLY A 145 -18.80 1.73 7.66
C GLY A 145 -17.31 1.50 7.36
N GLY A 146 -16.96 0.52 6.51
CA GLY A 146 -15.61 0.24 6.08
C GLY A 146 -15.05 1.33 5.14
N ARG A 147 -13.74 1.29 4.89
CA ARG A 147 -13.09 2.33 4.08
C ARG A 147 -11.98 1.82 3.17
N LEU A 148 -11.81 2.47 2.03
CA LEU A 148 -10.60 2.36 1.22
C LEU A 148 -9.58 3.41 1.68
N VAL A 149 -8.31 3.02 1.73
CA VAL A 149 -7.18 3.90 2.04
C VAL A 149 -6.17 3.77 0.92
N ILE A 150 -6.07 4.79 0.07
CA ILE A 150 -5.27 4.78 -1.14
C ILE A 150 -4.16 5.81 -0.98
N LYS A 151 -2.92 5.36 -0.99
CA LYS A 151 -1.74 6.21 -1.00
C LYS A 151 -1.02 6.05 -2.31
N GLU A 152 -0.91 7.15 -3.06
CA GLU A 152 -0.23 7.18 -4.35
C GLU A 152 0.75 8.37 -4.44
N MET A 153 1.73 8.22 -5.32
CA MET A 153 2.61 9.33 -5.69
C MET A 153 1.92 10.25 -6.69
N GLY A 154 2.07 11.56 -6.54
CA GLY A 154 1.58 12.52 -7.53
C GLY A 154 2.46 12.55 -8.79
N THR A 155 1.88 13.02 -9.89
CA THR A 155 2.42 12.99 -11.26
C THR A 155 3.59 13.96 -11.56
N HIS A 156 4.07 14.75 -10.62
CA HIS A 156 5.14 15.74 -10.86
C HIS A 156 6.29 15.64 -9.85
N PRO A 157 7.55 15.74 -10.30
CA PRO A 157 8.08 16.08 -11.62
C PRO A 157 8.62 14.86 -12.42
N HIS A 158 8.55 14.93 -13.75
CA HIS A 158 8.88 13.87 -14.73
C HIS A 158 10.31 13.30 -14.68
N TRP A 159 11.30 14.00 -14.10
CA TRP A 159 12.68 13.51 -14.08
C TRP A 159 12.92 12.34 -13.10
N LYS A 160 12.00 12.09 -12.18
CA LYS A 160 12.09 11.02 -11.17
C LYS A 160 11.53 9.68 -11.66
N VAL A 161 10.78 9.66 -12.74
CA VAL A 161 10.35 8.42 -13.41
C VAL A 161 11.56 7.60 -13.85
N ARG A 162 12.66 8.24 -14.29
CA ARG A 162 13.89 7.55 -14.75
C ARG A 162 14.69 6.86 -13.63
N TRP A 163 14.59 7.31 -12.38
CA TRP A 163 15.27 6.63 -11.26
C TRP A 163 14.52 5.37 -10.82
N ASN A 164 13.19 5.37 -10.90
CA ASN A 164 12.37 4.20 -10.58
C ASN A 164 12.58 3.05 -11.58
N THR A 165 12.91 3.35 -12.83
CA THR A 165 13.13 2.33 -13.87
C THR A 165 14.21 1.32 -13.49
N TRP A 166 15.21 1.71 -12.69
CA TRP A 166 16.27 0.80 -12.24
C TRP A 166 15.83 -0.16 -11.13
N GLN A 167 14.91 0.26 -10.25
CA GLN A 167 14.31 -0.62 -9.24
C GLN A 167 13.25 -1.57 -9.85
N GLU A 168 12.67 -1.20 -10.97
CA GLU A 168 11.57 -1.91 -11.65
C GLU A 168 12.04 -3.03 -12.58
N THR A 169 13.31 -3.04 -13.01
CA THR A 169 13.85 -4.09 -13.88
C THR A 169 13.71 -5.50 -13.27
N VAL A 170 13.59 -5.61 -11.96
CA VAL A 170 13.30 -6.87 -11.27
C VAL A 170 11.80 -7.20 -11.29
N SER A 171 10.93 -6.19 -11.31
CA SER A 171 9.46 -6.35 -11.32
C SER A 171 8.88 -6.59 -12.71
N VAL A 172 9.55 -6.12 -13.77
CA VAL A 172 9.09 -6.25 -15.17
C VAL A 172 9.01 -7.73 -15.65
N LYS A 173 9.77 -8.64 -15.04
CA LYS A 173 9.62 -10.09 -15.35
C LYS A 173 8.29 -10.67 -14.86
N VAL A 174 7.65 -10.09 -13.89
CA VAL A 174 6.37 -10.53 -13.33
C VAL A 174 5.18 -9.90 -14.08
N LEU A 175 5.36 -8.71 -14.65
CA LEU A 175 4.35 -7.98 -15.43
C LEU A 175 4.14 -8.51 -16.87
N ARG A 176 4.76 -9.63 -17.25
CA ARG A 176 4.50 -10.29 -18.55
C ARG A 176 3.08 -10.84 -18.71
N ILE A 177 2.25 -10.78 -17.67
CA ILE A 177 0.84 -11.23 -17.72
C ILE A 177 -0.10 -10.07 -18.12
N THR A 178 0.35 -8.81 -18.01
CA THR A 178 -0.44 -7.66 -18.47
C THR A 178 0.30 -6.99 -19.62
N ALA A 179 -0.17 -7.15 -20.84
CA ALA A 179 0.36 -6.54 -22.04
C ALA A 179 0.22 -5.01 -21.97
N GLY A 180 1.30 -4.31 -21.62
CA GLY A 180 1.36 -2.85 -21.68
C GLY A 180 2.40 -2.27 -20.75
N THR A 181 3.47 -1.71 -21.28
CA THR A 181 4.56 -1.03 -20.56
C THR A 181 4.25 0.43 -20.26
N SER A 182 3.04 0.79 -19.84
CA SER A 182 2.68 2.16 -19.50
C SER A 182 2.24 2.25 -18.04
N PHE A 183 2.99 3.04 -17.25
CA PHE A 183 2.53 3.48 -15.93
C PHE A 183 1.40 4.47 -16.12
N ASP A 184 0.25 4.19 -15.52
CA ASP A 184 -0.93 5.03 -15.67
C ASP A 184 -1.24 5.75 -14.36
N PHE A 185 -0.82 7.00 -14.28
CA PHE A 185 -1.05 7.84 -13.11
C PHE A 185 -2.42 8.50 -13.19
N VAL A 186 -3.41 7.92 -12.56
CA VAL A 186 -4.73 8.53 -12.42
C VAL A 186 -4.69 9.62 -11.36
N ALA A 187 -5.15 10.81 -11.72
CA ALA A 187 -5.17 11.94 -10.79
C ALA A 187 -6.13 11.69 -9.62
N PRO A 188 -5.76 12.08 -8.35
CA PRO A 188 -6.61 11.85 -7.18
C PRO A 188 -8.06 12.33 -7.32
N PRO A 189 -8.37 13.48 -7.96
CA PRO A 189 -9.76 13.88 -8.19
C PRO A 189 -10.56 12.90 -9.07
N VAL A 190 -9.90 12.26 -10.05
CA VAL A 190 -10.56 11.26 -10.92
C VAL A 190 -10.86 9.99 -10.14
N MET A 191 -9.90 9.49 -9.33
CA MET A 191 -10.16 8.36 -8.44
C MET A 191 -11.27 8.66 -7.44
N ALA A 192 -11.29 9.88 -6.87
CA ALA A 192 -12.35 10.32 -5.97
C ALA A 192 -13.72 10.31 -6.66
N ALA A 193 -13.80 10.77 -7.91
CA ALA A 193 -15.04 10.73 -8.68
C ALA A 193 -15.53 9.29 -8.88
N TRP A 194 -14.66 8.36 -9.29
CA TRP A 194 -15.02 6.94 -9.41
C TRP A 194 -15.58 6.34 -8.11
N LEU A 195 -14.97 6.68 -6.97
CA LEU A 195 -15.41 6.16 -5.68
C LEU A 195 -16.72 6.82 -5.19
N ASN A 196 -16.93 8.10 -5.51
CA ASN A 196 -18.19 8.78 -5.24
C ASN A 196 -19.34 8.20 -6.09
N GLU A 197 -19.08 7.81 -7.35
CA GLU A 197 -20.06 7.11 -8.20
C GLU A 197 -20.49 5.76 -7.59
N LEU A 198 -19.61 5.12 -6.79
CA LEU A 198 -19.93 3.89 -6.06
C LEU A 198 -20.61 4.15 -4.70
N GLY A 199 -20.99 5.39 -4.40
CA GLY A 199 -21.66 5.77 -3.17
C GLY A 199 -20.76 5.91 -1.93
N LEU A 200 -19.42 5.97 -2.11
CA LEU A 200 -18.49 6.22 -1.01
C LEU A 200 -18.29 7.73 -0.81
N THR A 201 -18.08 8.15 0.43
CA THR A 201 -17.68 9.54 0.74
C THR A 201 -16.17 9.65 0.74
N THR A 202 -15.62 10.50 -0.12
CA THR A 202 -14.17 10.63 -0.32
C THR A 202 -13.58 11.87 0.37
N THR A 203 -12.34 11.73 0.86
CA THR A 203 -11.51 12.84 1.30
C THR A 203 -10.10 12.67 0.73
N THR A 204 -9.48 13.77 0.30
CA THR A 204 -8.11 13.76 -0.23
C THR A 204 -7.22 14.66 0.61
N GLN A 205 -6.06 14.14 1.00
CA GLN A 205 -5.05 14.87 1.76
C GLN A 205 -3.69 14.80 1.05
N ARG A 206 -2.99 15.92 0.98
CA ARG A 206 -1.59 15.96 0.54
C ARG A 206 -0.68 15.60 1.71
N LEU A 207 0.26 14.66 1.48
CA LEU A 207 1.24 14.20 2.46
C LEU A 207 2.67 14.71 2.16
N ASP A 208 2.80 15.72 1.30
CA ASP A 208 4.08 16.23 0.78
C ASP A 208 4.74 17.32 1.62
N ARG A 209 4.11 17.81 2.70
CA ARG A 209 4.69 18.83 3.57
C ARG A 209 6.04 18.35 4.15
N GLY A 210 7.14 18.97 3.67
CA GLY A 210 8.50 18.61 4.08
C GLY A 210 9.07 17.33 3.44
N ARG A 211 8.48 16.82 2.37
CA ARG A 211 8.96 15.66 1.60
C ARG A 211 9.32 16.04 0.16
N MET A 212 10.29 15.34 -0.40
CA MET A 212 10.76 15.59 -1.78
C MET A 212 9.78 15.12 -2.86
N HIS A 213 8.78 14.31 -2.52
CA HIS A 213 7.80 13.74 -3.45
C HIS A 213 6.39 14.16 -3.06
N PRO A 214 5.55 14.54 -4.04
CA PRO A 214 4.14 14.74 -3.78
C PRO A 214 3.49 13.38 -3.52
N HIS A 215 3.02 13.18 -2.31
CA HIS A 215 2.23 12.03 -1.92
C HIS A 215 0.81 12.48 -1.64
N HIS A 216 -0.15 11.70 -2.12
CA HIS A 216 -1.57 11.89 -1.85
C HIS A 216 -2.12 10.70 -1.07
N LEU A 217 -2.99 11.00 -0.14
CA LEU A 217 -3.80 10.04 0.59
C LEU A 217 -5.26 10.32 0.25
N LEU A 218 -5.91 9.36 -0.38
CA LEU A 218 -7.35 9.36 -0.63
C LEU A 218 -7.97 8.34 0.31
N THR A 219 -8.97 8.78 1.06
CA THR A 219 -9.78 7.90 1.91
C THR A 219 -11.22 7.93 1.42
N ALA A 220 -11.83 6.76 1.21
CA ALA A 220 -13.22 6.65 0.78
C ALA A 220 -13.98 5.74 1.75
N CYS A 221 -15.02 6.27 2.39
CA CYS A 221 -15.79 5.60 3.41
C CYS A 221 -17.13 5.10 2.85
N ARG A 222 -17.44 3.82 3.09
CA ARG A 222 -18.75 3.24 2.83
C ARG A 222 -19.72 3.71 3.94
N PRO A 223 -20.93 4.16 3.64
CA PRO A 223 -21.96 4.40 4.66
C PRO A 223 -22.18 3.17 5.55
N ALA A 224 -22.59 3.42 6.80
CA ALA A 224 -22.91 2.39 7.78
C ALA A 224 -24.21 1.65 7.41
#